data_86d176b592f044bb37a4926bc268f7dc
#
_entry.id   86d176b592f044bb37a4926bc268f7dc
#
_cell.length_a   1.000
_cell.length_b   1.000
_cell.length_c   1.000
_cell.angle_alpha   90.00
_cell.angle_beta   90.00
_cell.angle_gamma   90.00
#
_symmetry.space_group_name_H-M   'P 1'
#
loop_
_entity.id
_entity.type
_entity.pdbx_description
1 polymer ?
#
loop_
_entity_poly.entity_id
_entity_poly.type
_entity_poly.pdbx_seq_one_letter_code
_entity_poly.pdbx_strand_id
1 'polypeptide(L)'
;MNKERPQSEPVQATEYTFICEVLQAESDAINRISHQIESNHATQEQWSKAIDILEACTGHVVFSGMGKSGLVGAKLSATFSSIGQPSHVVHPAEALHGDIGSIKKNDVVILMGY
;
A
#
# COMPACT_ATOMS: atom_id res chain seq x y z
N MET A 1 37.43 -11.75 30.39
CA MET A 1 37.89 -10.69 29.47
C MET A 1 36.66 -9.97 28.92
N ASN A 2 36.31 -8.84 29.56
CA ASN A 2 35.19 -8.01 29.13
C ASN A 2 35.62 -7.28 27.86
N LYS A 3 35.10 -7.72 26.70
CA LYS A 3 35.14 -6.88 25.49
C LYS A 3 34.11 -5.77 25.67
N GLU A 4 34.55 -4.62 26.07
CA GLU A 4 33.75 -3.41 25.97
C GLU A 4 33.31 -3.26 24.52
N ARG A 5 31.99 -3.20 24.30
CA ARG A 5 31.47 -2.81 22.99
C ARG A 5 32.05 -1.44 22.65
N PRO A 6 32.59 -1.23 21.44
CA PRO A 6 33.01 0.11 21.03
C PRO A 6 31.79 1.02 21.20
N GLN A 7 31.99 2.10 21.95
CA GLN A 7 30.98 3.16 22.04
C GLN A 7 30.76 3.64 20.60
N SER A 8 29.51 3.55 20.12
CA SER A 8 29.15 4.06 18.81
C SER A 8 29.54 5.54 18.76
N GLU A 9 30.33 5.90 17.77
CA GLU A 9 30.63 7.31 17.51
C GLU A 9 29.30 8.08 17.42
N PRO A 10 29.22 9.31 17.94
CA PRO A 10 28.00 10.10 17.83
C PRO A 10 27.63 10.27 16.36
N VAL A 11 26.39 9.98 16.02
CA VAL A 11 25.83 10.17 14.67
C VAL A 11 26.15 11.57 14.21
N GLN A 12 26.78 11.71 13.03
CA GLN A 12 27.14 13.03 12.52
C GLN A 12 25.87 13.87 12.26
N ALA A 13 25.94 15.16 12.54
CA ALA A 13 24.80 16.07 12.37
C ALA A 13 24.20 16.04 10.96
N THR A 14 25.02 15.79 9.92
CA THR A 14 24.59 15.65 8.52
C THR A 14 23.71 14.42 8.26
N GLU A 15 24.05 13.26 8.84
CA GLU A 15 23.23 12.04 8.72
C GLU A 15 21.90 12.21 9.41
N TYR A 16 21.93 12.77 10.60
CA TYR A 16 20.75 13.07 11.40
C TYR A 16 19.79 14.04 10.68
N THR A 17 20.33 15.10 10.10
CA THR A 17 19.56 16.07 9.30
C THR A 17 18.93 15.39 8.09
N PHE A 18 19.68 14.58 7.35
CA PHE A 18 19.17 13.85 6.18
C PHE A 18 18.02 12.91 6.55
N ILE A 19 18.11 12.17 7.65
CA ILE A 19 17.03 11.31 8.13
C ILE A 19 15.75 12.12 8.38
N CYS A 20 15.89 13.26 9.05
CA CYS A 20 14.75 14.14 9.32
C CYS A 20 14.14 14.73 8.05
N GLU A 21 14.96 15.12 7.09
CA GLU A 21 14.50 15.63 5.79
C GLU A 21 13.70 14.57 5.00
N VAL A 22 14.15 13.33 4.98
CA VAL A 22 13.42 12.23 4.33
C VAL A 22 12.07 11.98 5.00
N LEU A 23 12.03 11.90 6.33
CA LEU A 23 10.79 11.72 7.07
C LEU A 23 9.81 12.89 6.85
N GLN A 24 10.32 14.11 6.81
CA GLN A 24 9.50 15.30 6.55
C GLN A 24 8.94 15.28 5.13
N ALA A 25 9.75 14.92 4.14
CA ALA A 25 9.30 14.82 2.75
C ALA A 25 8.18 13.77 2.58
N GLU A 26 8.28 12.63 3.26
CA GLU A 26 7.22 11.60 3.27
C GLU A 26 5.94 12.10 3.95
N SER A 27 6.08 12.77 5.09
CA SER A 27 4.96 13.39 5.80
C SER A 27 4.24 14.43 4.93
N ASP A 28 5.00 15.30 4.27
CA ASP A 28 4.46 16.31 3.36
C ASP A 28 3.73 15.69 2.16
N ALA A 29 4.22 14.56 1.65
CA ALA A 29 3.55 13.84 0.57
C ALA A 29 2.18 13.31 1.00
N ILE A 30 2.07 12.75 2.20
CA ILE A 30 0.80 12.27 2.77
C ILE A 30 -0.16 13.45 2.99
N ASN A 31 0.33 14.56 3.55
CA ASN A 31 -0.47 15.77 3.76
C ASN A 31 -1.00 16.36 2.46
N ARG A 32 -0.22 16.33 1.37
CA ARG A 32 -0.70 16.77 0.06
C ARG A 32 -1.87 15.92 -0.45
N ILE A 33 -1.85 14.61 -0.24
CA ILE A 33 -2.96 13.72 -0.62
C ILE A 33 -4.20 14.09 0.17
N SER A 34 -4.09 14.27 1.47
CA SER A 34 -5.22 14.70 2.32
C SER A 34 -5.82 16.00 1.82
N HIS A 35 -4.98 17.00 1.53
CA HIS A 35 -5.41 18.28 1.00
C HIS A 35 -6.11 18.19 -0.36
N GLN A 36 -5.62 17.32 -1.25
CA GLN A 36 -6.25 17.07 -2.55
C GLN A 36 -7.65 16.47 -2.40
N ILE A 37 -7.82 15.56 -1.46
CA ILE A 37 -9.13 14.95 -1.18
C ILE A 37 -10.08 16.01 -0.61
N GLU A 38 -9.63 16.81 0.37
CA GLU A 38 -10.46 17.82 1.00
C GLU A 38 -10.91 18.93 0.06
N SER A 39 -10.05 19.33 -0.89
CA SER A 39 -10.26 20.47 -1.77
C SER A 39 -10.89 20.14 -3.12
N ASN A 40 -11.03 18.87 -3.47
CA ASN A 40 -11.50 18.47 -4.80
C ASN A 40 -12.70 17.51 -4.73
N HIS A 41 -13.86 18.02 -5.09
CA HIS A 41 -15.12 17.28 -5.06
C HIS A 41 -15.08 16.02 -5.96
N ALA A 42 -14.47 16.09 -7.15
CA ALA A 42 -14.37 14.93 -8.02
C ALA A 42 -13.50 13.82 -7.40
N THR A 43 -12.45 14.19 -6.68
CA THR A 43 -11.63 13.24 -5.92
C THR A 43 -12.43 12.61 -4.77
N GLN A 44 -13.22 13.39 -4.06
CA GLN A 44 -14.10 12.87 -2.99
C GLN A 44 -15.10 11.85 -3.54
N GLU A 45 -15.72 12.15 -4.69
CA GLU A 45 -16.65 11.22 -5.34
C GLU A 45 -15.97 9.90 -5.76
N GLN A 46 -14.74 9.97 -6.27
CA GLN A 46 -13.98 8.76 -6.62
C GLN A 46 -13.66 7.90 -5.40
N TRP A 47 -13.26 8.52 -4.30
CA TRP A 47 -13.02 7.81 -3.04
C TRP A 47 -14.31 7.19 -2.47
N SER A 48 -15.41 7.94 -2.49
CA SER A 48 -16.71 7.41 -2.08
C SER A 48 -17.12 6.19 -2.88
N LYS A 49 -17.01 6.26 -4.21
CA LYS A 49 -17.31 5.10 -5.09
C LYS A 49 -16.43 3.90 -4.81
N ALA A 50 -15.14 4.12 -4.56
CA ALA A 50 -14.21 3.03 -4.24
C ALA A 50 -14.59 2.35 -2.91
N ILE A 51 -14.95 3.14 -1.90
CA ILE A 51 -15.41 2.64 -0.60
C ILE A 51 -16.71 1.83 -0.78
N ASP A 52 -17.69 2.38 -1.49
CA ASP A 52 -18.97 1.71 -1.74
C ASP A 52 -18.78 0.35 -2.44
N ILE A 53 -17.88 0.28 -3.43
CA ILE A 53 -17.54 -0.97 -4.12
C ILE A 53 -16.92 -1.98 -3.16
N LEU A 54 -16.01 -1.54 -2.30
CA LEU A 54 -15.37 -2.41 -1.31
C LEU A 54 -16.36 -2.91 -0.25
N GLU A 55 -17.23 -2.03 0.25
CA GLU A 55 -18.26 -2.38 1.23
C GLU A 55 -19.29 -3.39 0.66
N ALA A 56 -19.62 -3.26 -0.62
CA ALA A 56 -20.54 -4.15 -1.31
C ALA A 56 -19.89 -5.49 -1.75
N CYS A 57 -18.60 -5.67 -1.56
CA CYS A 57 -17.88 -6.88 -1.99
C CYS A 57 -18.36 -8.10 -1.20
N THR A 58 -18.91 -9.09 -1.91
CA THR A 58 -19.33 -10.37 -1.34
C THR A 58 -18.35 -11.51 -1.62
N GLY A 59 -17.33 -11.26 -2.41
CA GLY A 59 -16.27 -12.20 -2.76
C GLY A 59 -14.93 -11.81 -2.10
N HIS A 60 -13.87 -11.91 -2.88
CA HIS A 60 -12.52 -11.54 -2.47
C HIS A 60 -12.17 -10.14 -2.95
N VAL A 61 -11.34 -9.45 -2.17
CA VAL A 61 -10.60 -8.28 -2.66
C VAL A 61 -9.26 -8.77 -3.19
N VAL A 62 -9.06 -8.62 -4.49
CA VAL A 62 -7.88 -9.12 -5.20
C VAL A 62 -6.96 -7.96 -5.51
N PHE A 63 -5.71 -8.06 -5.07
CA PHE A 63 -4.69 -7.05 -5.36
C PHE A 63 -3.78 -7.54 -6.48
N SER A 64 -3.45 -6.66 -7.40
CA SER A 64 -2.50 -6.96 -8.48
C SER A 64 -1.60 -5.76 -8.77
N GLY A 65 -0.32 -6.01 -8.91
CA GLY A 65 0.69 -5.01 -9.23
C GLY A 65 2.03 -5.65 -9.47
N MET A 66 2.89 -4.96 -10.23
CA MET A 66 4.23 -5.42 -10.52
C MET A 66 5.26 -4.77 -9.57
N GLY A 67 6.35 -5.50 -9.30
CA GLY A 67 7.46 -4.99 -8.50
C GLY A 67 7.03 -4.54 -7.11
N LYS A 68 7.40 -3.34 -6.72
CA LYS A 68 7.11 -2.78 -5.39
C LYS A 68 5.61 -2.59 -5.16
N SER A 69 4.85 -2.24 -6.19
CA SER A 69 3.39 -2.16 -6.12
C SER A 69 2.77 -3.50 -5.74
N GLY A 70 3.28 -4.61 -6.29
CA GLY A 70 2.86 -5.95 -5.92
C GLY A 70 3.14 -6.29 -4.45
N LEU A 71 4.27 -5.86 -3.91
CA LEU A 71 4.62 -6.04 -2.49
C LEU A 71 3.68 -5.24 -1.57
N VAL A 72 3.35 -4.02 -1.95
CA VAL A 72 2.35 -3.20 -1.22
C VAL A 72 0.98 -3.88 -1.29
N GLY A 73 0.59 -4.39 -2.45
CA GLY A 73 -0.64 -5.16 -2.63
C GLY A 73 -0.70 -6.40 -1.73
N ALA A 74 0.40 -7.12 -1.59
CA ALA A 74 0.50 -8.28 -0.69
C ALA A 74 0.30 -7.88 0.78
N LYS A 75 0.87 -6.76 1.20
CA LYS A 75 0.67 -6.22 2.55
C LYS A 75 -0.80 -5.84 2.78
N LEU A 76 -1.41 -5.14 1.84
CA LEU A 76 -2.83 -4.75 1.93
C LEU A 76 -3.74 -5.99 1.96
N SER A 77 -3.47 -7.00 1.13
CA SER A 77 -4.21 -8.26 1.12
C SER A 77 -4.15 -8.96 2.49
N ALA A 78 -2.97 -9.03 3.10
CA ALA A 78 -2.81 -9.58 4.45
C ALA A 78 -3.61 -8.77 5.49
N THR A 79 -3.64 -7.46 5.38
CA THR A 79 -4.42 -6.58 6.27
C THR A 79 -5.93 -6.83 6.09
N PHE A 80 -6.43 -6.89 4.86
CA PHE A 80 -7.84 -7.19 4.59
C PHE A 80 -8.26 -8.55 5.15
N SER A 81 -7.44 -9.58 4.95
CA SER A 81 -7.68 -10.91 5.50
C SER A 81 -7.73 -10.90 7.02
N SER A 82 -6.88 -10.13 7.68
CA SER A 82 -6.82 -10.03 9.15
C SER A 82 -8.06 -9.41 9.79
N ILE A 83 -8.79 -8.59 9.04
CA ILE A 83 -10.05 -7.96 9.49
C ILE A 83 -11.31 -8.70 9.00
N GLY A 84 -11.14 -9.89 8.43
CA GLY A 84 -12.25 -10.76 8.02
C GLY A 84 -12.73 -10.58 6.59
N GLN A 85 -12.08 -9.74 5.78
CA GLN A 85 -12.36 -9.64 4.35
C GLN A 85 -11.45 -10.58 3.57
N PRO A 86 -11.98 -11.65 2.92
CA PRO A 86 -11.17 -12.54 2.10
C PRO A 86 -10.42 -11.77 1.02
N SER A 87 -9.12 -12.01 0.92
CA SER A 87 -8.26 -11.31 -0.02
C SER A 87 -7.11 -12.19 -0.48
N HIS A 88 -6.68 -11.99 -1.71
CA HIS A 88 -5.47 -12.62 -2.24
C HIS A 88 -4.80 -11.71 -3.28
N VAL A 89 -3.62 -12.11 -3.71
CA VAL A 89 -2.83 -11.39 -4.71
C VAL A 89 -2.76 -12.21 -5.99
N VAL A 90 -2.92 -11.54 -7.13
CA VAL A 90 -2.65 -12.11 -8.45
C VAL A 90 -1.56 -11.28 -9.12
N HIS A 91 -0.40 -11.89 -9.39
CA HIS A 91 0.68 -11.23 -10.10
C HIS A 91 0.27 -11.02 -11.58
N PRO A 92 0.43 -9.81 -12.17
CA PRO A 92 -0.04 -9.55 -13.54
C PRO A 92 0.55 -10.48 -14.59
N ALA A 93 1.81 -10.87 -14.45
CA ALA A 93 2.45 -11.81 -15.37
C ALA A 93 1.84 -13.22 -15.26
N GLU A 94 1.54 -13.69 -14.05
CA GLU A 94 0.89 -15.00 -13.81
C GLU A 94 -0.59 -15.01 -14.22
N ALA A 95 -1.25 -13.86 -14.19
CA ALA A 95 -2.62 -13.71 -14.68
C ALA A 95 -2.73 -14.14 -16.14
N LEU A 96 -1.76 -13.78 -16.98
CA LEU A 96 -1.68 -14.17 -18.38
C LEU A 96 -1.44 -15.67 -18.58
N HIS A 97 -0.92 -16.37 -17.58
CA HIS A 97 -0.64 -17.82 -17.59
C HIS A 97 -1.72 -18.64 -16.88
N GLY A 98 -2.87 -18.05 -16.57
CA GLY A 98 -4.03 -18.75 -16.05
C GLY A 98 -4.54 -18.31 -14.68
N ASP A 99 -3.74 -17.60 -13.90
CA ASP A 99 -4.13 -17.17 -12.54
C ASP A 99 -5.33 -16.21 -12.53
N ILE A 100 -5.62 -15.57 -13.67
CA ILE A 100 -6.84 -14.77 -13.82
C ILE A 100 -8.11 -15.57 -13.55
N GLY A 101 -8.07 -16.88 -13.74
CA GLY A 101 -9.16 -17.79 -13.42
C GLY A 101 -9.51 -17.87 -11.93
N SER A 102 -8.63 -17.39 -11.05
CA SER A 102 -8.91 -17.28 -9.61
C SER A 102 -9.89 -16.14 -9.28
N ILE A 103 -10.06 -15.18 -10.19
CA ILE A 103 -10.94 -14.02 -10.00
C ILE A 103 -12.37 -14.45 -10.39
N LYS A 104 -13.33 -14.17 -9.52
CA LYS A 104 -14.73 -14.54 -9.67
C LYS A 104 -15.62 -13.30 -9.83
N LYS A 105 -16.84 -13.53 -10.25
CA LYS A 105 -17.82 -12.47 -10.57
C LYS A 105 -18.09 -11.48 -9.42
N ASN A 106 -18.02 -11.96 -8.18
CA ASN A 106 -18.30 -11.16 -7.00
C ASN A 106 -17.05 -10.57 -6.34
N ASP A 107 -15.89 -10.74 -6.97
CA ASP A 107 -14.64 -10.20 -6.49
C ASP A 107 -14.47 -8.73 -6.91
N VAL A 108 -13.71 -8.00 -6.13
CA VAL A 108 -13.24 -6.65 -6.45
C VAL A 108 -11.74 -6.70 -6.71
N VAL A 109 -11.29 -6.15 -7.82
CA VAL A 109 -9.88 -6.12 -8.18
C VAL A 109 -9.31 -4.73 -8.00
N ILE A 110 -8.21 -4.62 -7.27
CA ILE A 110 -7.43 -3.39 -7.11
C ILE A 110 -6.13 -3.53 -7.86
N LEU A 111 -6.01 -2.76 -8.94
CA LEU A 111 -4.80 -2.70 -9.75
C LEU A 111 -3.89 -1.57 -9.25
N MET A 112 -2.62 -1.88 -9.02
CA MET A 112 -1.64 -0.96 -8.44
C MET A 112 -0.45 -0.80 -9.39
N GLY A 113 -0.18 0.45 -9.72
CA GLY A 113 0.92 0.84 -10.62
C GLY A 113 0.83 2.31 -10.98
N TYR A 114 1.73 2.77 -11.85
CA TYR A 114 1.60 4.07 -12.54
C TYR A 114 1.52 3.91 -14.03
#